data_76fd6421e6728cf367bb44c67163790e
#
_entry.id   76fd6421e6728cf367bb44c67163790e
#
_cell.length_a   1.000
_cell.length_b   1.000
_cell.length_c   1.000
_cell.angle_alpha   90.00
_cell.angle_beta   90.00
_cell.angle_gamma   90.00
#
_symmetry.space_group_name_H-M   'P 1'
#
loop_
_entity.id
_entity.type
_entity.pdbx_description
1 polymer ?
#
loop_
_entity_poly.entity_id
_entity_poly.type
_entity_poly.pdbx_seq_one_letter_code
_entity_poly.pdbx_strand_id
1 'polypeptide(L)'
;PLGSTIAHGFLSVSLLSAMSYDCVPGIEGAHFGLNYGFNKLRFVSPVPVNSRIRGHFTLKDIEKKDTGEITMIYDVIVELENQAKPVLAAEWITKAFVRP
;
A
#
# COMPACT_ATOMS: atom_id res chain seq x y z
N PRO A 1 15.99 -17.10 -16.64
CA PRO A 1 17.09 -16.21 -16.22
C PRO A 1 17.06 -15.82 -14.77
N LEU A 2 15.88 -15.90 -14.12
CA LEU A 2 15.78 -15.54 -12.70
C LEU A 2 15.97 -16.73 -11.75
N GLY A 3 16.12 -17.93 -12.29
CA GLY A 3 16.39 -19.13 -11.48
C GLY A 3 15.19 -19.66 -10.70
N SER A 4 14.08 -18.96 -10.67
CA SER A 4 12.86 -19.40 -9.98
C SER A 4 11.64 -18.67 -10.54
N THR A 5 10.47 -19.20 -10.25
CA THR A 5 9.21 -18.52 -10.58
C THR A 5 9.08 -17.29 -9.70
N ILE A 6 8.64 -16.19 -10.25
CA ILE A 6 8.44 -14.94 -9.52
C ILE A 6 6.97 -14.56 -9.49
N ALA A 7 6.57 -13.84 -8.45
CA ALA A 7 5.25 -13.26 -8.35
C ALA A 7 5.17 -12.03 -9.27
N HIS A 8 4.01 -11.81 -9.88
CA HIS A 8 3.76 -10.59 -10.62
C HIS A 8 3.79 -9.39 -9.68
N GLY A 9 4.35 -8.28 -10.16
CA GLY A 9 4.39 -7.05 -9.36
C GLY A 9 3.01 -6.61 -8.90
N PHE A 10 2.00 -6.72 -9.75
CA PHE A 10 0.64 -6.36 -9.39
C PHE A 10 0.04 -7.26 -8.31
N LEU A 11 0.53 -8.48 -8.15
CA LEU A 11 0.13 -9.31 -7.02
C LEU A 11 0.58 -8.67 -5.71
N SER A 12 1.83 -8.21 -5.65
CA SER A 12 2.33 -7.50 -4.46
C SER A 12 1.52 -6.23 -4.19
N VAL A 13 1.16 -5.49 -5.23
CA VAL A 13 0.31 -4.30 -5.10
C VAL A 13 -1.06 -4.68 -4.52
N SER A 14 -1.67 -5.74 -5.02
CA SER A 14 -3.00 -6.15 -4.55
C SER A 14 -3.01 -6.58 -3.09
N LEU A 15 -1.88 -7.02 -2.56
CA LEU A 15 -1.76 -7.40 -1.16
C LEU A 15 -1.64 -6.21 -0.21
N LEU A 16 -1.43 -4.99 -0.73
CA LEU A 16 -1.30 -3.80 0.12
C LEU A 16 -2.55 -3.56 0.96
N SER A 17 -3.73 -3.79 0.41
CA SER A 17 -4.98 -3.65 1.18
C SER A 17 -5.01 -4.60 2.37
N ALA A 18 -4.65 -5.85 2.16
CA ALA A 18 -4.61 -6.84 3.25
C ALA A 18 -3.58 -6.44 4.31
N MET A 19 -2.39 -6.00 3.87
CA MET A 19 -1.34 -5.56 4.79
C MET A 19 -1.78 -4.35 5.60
N SER A 20 -2.51 -3.42 4.99
CA SER A 20 -2.94 -2.21 5.66
C SER A 20 -3.92 -2.47 6.80
N TYR A 21 -4.72 -3.52 6.71
CA TYR A 21 -5.63 -3.87 7.81
C TYR A 21 -4.91 -4.21 9.11
N ASP A 22 -3.66 -4.63 9.01
CA ASP A 22 -2.88 -5.00 10.20
C ASP A 22 -2.24 -3.79 10.88
N CYS A 23 -2.01 -2.69 10.17
CA CYS A 23 -1.21 -1.60 10.72
C CYS A 23 -1.76 -0.19 10.51
N VAL A 24 -2.67 0.00 9.56
CA VAL A 24 -3.23 1.33 9.28
C VAL A 24 -4.56 1.47 10.02
N PRO A 25 -4.68 2.46 10.93
CA PRO A 25 -5.94 2.65 11.65
C PRO A 25 -7.05 3.09 10.70
N GLY A 26 -8.25 2.60 10.96
CA GLY A 26 -9.42 3.06 10.26
C GLY A 26 -9.82 4.46 10.68
N ILE A 27 -10.71 5.08 9.92
CA ILE A 27 -11.27 6.38 10.25
C ILE A 27 -12.62 6.19 10.92
N GLU A 28 -12.73 6.71 12.13
CA GLU A 28 -13.98 6.64 12.89
C GLU A 28 -15.09 7.37 12.14
N GLY A 29 -16.24 6.72 12.04
CA GLY A 29 -17.40 7.30 11.36
C GLY A 29 -17.37 7.19 9.85
N ALA A 30 -16.35 6.57 9.26
CA ALA A 30 -16.30 6.40 7.82
C ALA A 30 -17.32 5.37 7.35
N HIS A 31 -18.03 5.69 6.27
CA HIS A 31 -18.99 4.77 5.63
C HIS A 31 -18.28 3.69 4.84
N PHE A 32 -17.25 4.08 4.10
CA PHE A 32 -16.48 3.18 3.28
C PHE A 32 -15.13 3.81 2.96
N GLY A 33 -14.20 2.97 2.59
CA GLY A 33 -12.90 3.38 2.10
C GLY A 33 -12.74 3.01 0.64
N LEU A 34 -11.83 3.68 -0.03
CA LEU A 34 -11.59 3.50 -1.45
C LEU A 34 -10.10 3.52 -1.74
N ASN A 35 -9.64 2.53 -2.48
CA ASN A 35 -8.31 2.58 -3.10
C ASN A 35 -8.40 3.53 -4.27
N TYR A 36 -7.86 4.73 -4.11
CA TYR A 36 -7.99 5.77 -5.12
C TYR A 36 -6.93 5.64 -6.22
N GLY A 37 -5.69 5.44 -5.83
CA GLY A 37 -4.62 5.31 -6.81
C GLY A 37 -3.25 5.47 -6.20
N PHE A 38 -2.28 5.73 -7.06
CA PHE A 38 -0.88 5.93 -6.69
C PHE A 38 -0.35 7.16 -7.40
N ASN A 39 0.39 8.00 -6.68
CA ASN A 39 1.18 9.05 -7.33
C ASN A 39 2.45 8.46 -7.92
N LYS A 40 3.02 7.48 -7.23
CA LYS A 40 4.22 6.76 -7.66
C LYS A 40 4.05 5.29 -7.34
N LEU A 41 4.54 4.44 -8.23
CA LEU A 41 4.56 3.00 -8.01
C LEU A 41 5.75 2.43 -8.76
N ARG A 42 6.67 1.79 -8.03
CA ARG A 42 7.85 1.19 -8.62
C ARG A 42 8.01 -0.24 -8.16
N PHE A 43 8.23 -1.11 -9.10
CA PHE A 43 8.61 -2.49 -8.84
C PHE A 43 10.15 -2.53 -8.87
N VAL A 44 10.76 -2.54 -7.70
CA VAL A 44 12.20 -2.37 -7.57
C VAL A 44 12.95 -3.66 -7.88
N SER A 45 12.43 -4.79 -7.42
CA SER A 45 13.02 -6.09 -7.72
C SER A 45 11.96 -7.19 -7.67
N PRO A 46 12.22 -8.32 -8.35
CA PRO A 46 11.24 -9.41 -8.39
C PRO A 46 11.11 -10.10 -7.04
N VAL A 47 9.93 -10.67 -6.81
CA VAL A 47 9.63 -11.45 -5.61
C VAL A 47 9.54 -12.92 -6.02
N PRO A 48 10.47 -13.76 -5.57
CA PRO A 48 10.37 -15.20 -5.83
C PRO A 48 9.12 -15.77 -5.17
N VAL A 49 8.54 -16.78 -5.80
CA VAL A 49 7.38 -17.48 -5.27
C VAL A 49 7.71 -18.09 -3.90
N ASN A 50 6.74 -18.15 -3.00
CA ASN A 50 6.89 -18.65 -1.62
C ASN A 50 7.82 -17.81 -0.74
N SER A 51 8.09 -16.57 -1.12
CA SER A 51 8.85 -15.64 -0.29
C SER A 51 7.95 -14.95 0.72
N ARG A 52 8.56 -14.46 1.79
CA ARG A 52 7.86 -13.62 2.77
C ARG A 52 8.12 -12.16 2.46
N ILE A 53 7.05 -11.38 2.47
CA ILE A 53 7.14 -9.93 2.26
C ILE A 53 6.48 -9.21 3.43
N ARG A 54 6.89 -7.97 3.65
CA ARG A 54 6.34 -7.13 4.71
C ARG A 54 6.19 -5.70 4.21
N GLY A 55 5.03 -5.12 4.46
CA GLY A 55 4.76 -3.74 4.10
C GLY A 55 5.03 -2.79 5.25
N HIS A 56 5.61 -1.64 4.93
CA HIS A 56 5.76 -0.51 5.85
C HIS A 56 4.96 0.66 5.30
N PHE A 57 4.05 1.18 6.12
CA PHE A 57 3.14 2.27 5.74
C PHE A 57 3.44 3.47 6.61
N THR A 58 3.76 4.60 5.97
CA THR A 58 3.98 5.86 6.67
C THR A 58 2.98 6.88 6.13
N LEU A 59 2.15 7.43 7.02
CA LEU A 59 1.21 8.48 6.61
C LEU A 59 2.01 9.72 6.24
N LYS A 60 1.91 10.13 4.99
CA LYS A 60 2.63 11.27 4.45
C LYS A 60 1.79 12.54 4.50
N ASP A 61 0.51 12.41 4.17
CA ASP A 61 -0.38 13.56 4.11
C ASP A 61 -1.82 13.11 4.34
N ILE A 62 -2.62 14.05 4.85
CA ILE A 62 -4.05 13.84 5.03
C ILE A 62 -4.76 15.14 4.67
N GLU A 63 -5.79 15.05 3.84
CA GLU A 63 -6.60 16.20 3.45
C GLU A 63 -8.07 15.89 3.73
N LYS A 64 -8.73 16.80 4.42
CA LYS A 64 -10.12 16.65 4.80
C LYS A 64 -10.95 17.73 4.11
N LYS A 65 -11.99 17.33 3.42
CA LYS A 65 -12.90 18.25 2.73
C LYS A 65 -14.21 18.42 3.51
N ASP A 66 -14.84 19.57 3.31
CA ASP A 66 -16.14 19.86 3.94
C ASP A 66 -17.24 18.87 3.53
N THR A 67 -17.07 18.23 2.39
CA THR A 67 -18.01 17.22 1.90
C THR A 67 -17.96 15.90 2.67
N GLY A 68 -16.98 15.75 3.57
CA GLY A 68 -16.76 14.51 4.31
C GLY A 68 -15.76 13.57 3.64
N GLU A 69 -15.17 13.96 2.52
CA GLU A 69 -14.14 13.19 1.86
C GLU A 69 -12.79 13.41 2.55
N ILE A 70 -12.13 12.34 2.91
CA ILE A 70 -10.79 12.38 3.52
C ILE A 70 -9.84 11.64 2.61
N THR A 71 -8.79 12.32 2.17
CA THR A 71 -7.74 11.72 1.34
C THR A 71 -6.51 11.50 2.19
N MET A 72 -5.99 10.28 2.17
CA MET A 72 -4.78 9.92 2.89
C MET A 72 -3.74 9.44 1.89
N ILE A 73 -2.52 9.92 2.06
CA ILE A 73 -1.41 9.52 1.22
C ILE A 73 -0.38 8.83 2.10
N TYR A 74 -0.03 7.60 1.73
CA TYR A 74 0.95 6.80 2.45
C TYR A 74 2.19 6.56 1.60
N ASP A 75 3.35 6.70 2.21
CA ASP A 75 4.57 6.14 1.65
C ASP A 75 4.60 4.67 2.04
N VAL A 76 4.68 3.80 1.05
CA VAL A 76 4.64 2.36 1.24
C VAL A 76 5.93 1.75 0.70
N ILE A 77 6.53 0.91 1.51
CA ILE A 77 7.69 0.13 1.13
C ILE A 77 7.39 -1.33 1.46
N VAL A 78 7.60 -2.21 0.49
CA VAL A 78 7.46 -3.65 0.71
C VAL A 78 8.84 -4.27 0.70
N GLU A 79 9.16 -4.95 1.79
CA GLU A 79 10.43 -5.66 1.97
C GLU A 79 10.26 -7.13 1.63
N LEU A 80 11.32 -7.71 1.11
CA LEU A 80 11.46 -9.15 0.96
C LEU A 80 12.39 -9.66 2.06
N GLU A 81 12.00 -10.75 2.71
CA GLU A 81 12.79 -11.36 3.77
C GLU A 81 14.23 -11.60 3.31
N ASN A 82 15.20 -11.23 4.14
CA ASN A 82 16.64 -11.39 3.91
C ASN A 82 17.19 -10.57 2.75
N GLN A 83 16.48 -9.53 2.30
CA GLN A 83 16.98 -8.63 1.26
C GLN A 83 17.13 -7.22 1.82
N ALA A 84 18.24 -6.57 1.45
CA ALA A 84 18.50 -5.20 1.90
C ALA A 84 17.63 -4.17 1.17
N LYS A 85 17.33 -4.43 -0.10
CA LYS A 85 16.54 -3.50 -0.90
C LYS A 85 15.07 -3.85 -0.85
N PRO A 86 14.17 -2.85 -0.86
CA PRO A 86 12.75 -3.14 -0.99
C PRO A 86 12.43 -3.71 -2.37
N VAL A 87 11.35 -4.46 -2.48
CA VAL A 87 10.88 -5.00 -3.75
C VAL A 87 9.86 -4.09 -4.41
N LEU A 88 9.22 -3.23 -3.62
CA LEU A 88 8.22 -2.29 -4.10
C LEU A 88 8.31 -1.00 -3.28
N ALA A 89 8.15 0.13 -3.97
CA ALA A 89 8.02 1.43 -3.34
C ALA A 89 6.87 2.18 -4.01
N ALA A 90 6.02 2.78 -3.20
CA ALA A 90 4.83 3.44 -3.71
C ALA A 90 4.43 4.63 -2.85
N GLU A 91 3.73 5.57 -3.48
CA GLU A 91 2.98 6.59 -2.79
C GLU A 91 1.51 6.30 -3.06
N TRP A 92 0.83 5.74 -2.07
CA TRP A 92 -0.51 5.17 -2.20
C TRP A 92 -1.55 6.13 -1.67
N ILE A 93 -2.57 6.38 -2.47
CA ILE A 93 -3.66 7.30 -2.14
C ILE A 93 -4.90 6.49 -1.82
N THR A 94 -5.42 6.69 -0.62
CA THR A 94 -6.70 6.11 -0.24
C THR A 94 -7.68 7.23 0.11
N LYS A 95 -8.95 6.95 0.00
CA LYS A 95 -10.00 7.88 0.39
C LYS A 95 -10.98 7.21 1.33
N ALA A 96 -11.48 7.98 2.27
CA ALA A 96 -12.56 7.56 3.15
C ALA A 96 -13.65 8.63 3.11
N PHE A 97 -14.88 8.21 3.36
CA PHE A 97 -16.03 9.11 3.27
C PHE A 97 -16.78 9.06 4.59
N VAL A 98 -16.88 10.21 5.22
CA VAL A 98 -17.55 10.40 6.50
C VAL A 98 -18.76 11.28 6.25
N ARG A 99 -19.87 11.01 6.93
CA ARG A 99 -21.05 11.89 6.83
C ARG A 99 -20.71 13.28 7.35
N PRO A 100 -21.11 14.32 6.60
CA PRO A 100 -20.88 15.70 7.05
C PRO A 100 -21.63 16.00 8.35
#